data_0f72a4f4c3327887f611d94c8099b5e4
#
_entry.id   0f72a4f4c3327887f611d94c8099b5e4
#
_cell.length_a   1.000
_cell.length_b   1.000
_cell.length_c   1.000
_cell.angle_alpha   90.00
_cell.angle_beta   90.00
_cell.angle_gamma   90.00
#
_symmetry.space_group_name_H-M   'P 1'
#
loop_
_entity.id
_entity.type
_entity.pdbx_description
1 polymer ?
#
loop_
_entity_poly.entity_id
_entity_poly.type
_entity_poly.pdbx_seq_one_letter_code
_entity_poly.pdbx_strand_id
1 'polypeptide(L)'
;MLYEKMAPNNNSDSNVPENPNEYLVIPKWINEEYFRPILEKEVDDFVSIKKFTVIAATQPGENFTSVMVRVIVDIETKDGSEKNLRYILKTTLETDKGGELVAGMSLFPKEKEMYQVQIPNYIKLYKEAGVDIELAPKCVHIEETPEGITLVMEDLKQQNFENIDRLKGFDMEHMTSVLRKVAELHAASVINHERNGQYADMFYQSLFNEKNRPMFEGMSAMRMVQYVEAMRQWNLPDVEEYIKLIPTPKEFFDSGLNLYNVDESEFNVLNHGDLWCNNIMFSGDRTLFVDLQMAKWGSPAQDLWYLITSSASLDIKVKEFDHFIEIYHTRLVECLKLLKYSKPIPTLKELHIMMIKYGDWAMSTANGVLVIVVLPSDKDASINTMMMPGPEGDAFRYMIFSNPRYEKAMVQLYPFLKNKGLL
;
A
#
# COMPACT_ATOMS: atom_id res chain seq x y z
N MET A 1 -21.17 9.36 31.17
CA MET A 1 -22.43 9.71 30.48
C MET A 1 -22.27 10.00 28.98
N LEU A 2 -21.05 9.96 28.41
CA LEU A 2 -20.79 10.01 26.96
C LEU A 2 -20.57 8.59 26.36
N TYR A 3 -20.29 7.62 27.17
CA TYR A 3 -20.00 6.23 26.79
C TYR A 3 -21.25 5.41 26.39
N GLU A 4 -22.43 5.79 26.84
CA GLU A 4 -23.68 5.05 26.52
C GLU A 4 -24.26 5.38 25.12
N LYS A 5 -23.72 6.40 24.42
CA LYS A 5 -24.20 6.76 23.08
C LYS A 5 -23.39 6.12 21.92
N MET A 6 -22.31 5.41 22.23
CA MET A 6 -21.46 4.74 21.24
C MET A 6 -21.49 3.21 21.31
N ALA A 7 -22.51 2.62 21.92
CA ALA A 7 -22.73 1.19 21.79
C ALA A 7 -23.09 0.88 20.33
N PRO A 8 -22.46 -0.14 19.70
CA PRO A 8 -22.77 -0.48 18.32
C PRO A 8 -24.25 -0.92 18.25
N ASN A 9 -25.06 -0.16 17.55
CA ASN A 9 -26.37 -0.62 17.13
C ASN A 9 -26.15 -1.83 16.20
N ASN A 10 -26.49 -3.01 16.69
CA ASN A 10 -26.55 -4.26 15.92
C ASN A 10 -27.74 -4.24 14.94
N ASN A 11 -27.93 -3.19 14.18
CA ASN A 11 -28.75 -3.20 13.00
C ASN A 11 -27.82 -3.17 11.79
N SER A 12 -27.79 -4.29 11.08
CA SER A 12 -27.18 -4.51 9.77
C SER A 12 -27.93 -3.75 8.66
N ASP A 13 -28.18 -2.47 8.83
CA ASP A 13 -28.48 -1.58 7.73
C ASP A 13 -27.20 -0.84 7.37
N SER A 14 -26.49 -1.37 6.37
CA SER A 14 -25.45 -0.69 5.67
C SER A 14 -26.05 0.56 5.02
N ASN A 15 -25.97 1.70 5.71
CA ASN A 15 -26.17 3.02 5.11
C ASN A 15 -24.99 3.31 4.16
N VAL A 16 -24.81 2.46 3.15
CA VAL A 16 -24.04 2.80 1.97
C VAL A 16 -24.88 3.87 1.25
N PRO A 17 -24.38 5.08 1.01
CA PRO A 17 -25.15 6.09 0.27
C PRO A 17 -25.56 5.49 -1.08
N GLU A 18 -26.84 5.68 -1.44
CA GLU A 18 -27.36 5.26 -2.76
C GLU A 18 -26.55 5.89 -3.90
N ASN A 19 -25.90 7.02 -3.65
CA ASN A 19 -25.01 7.69 -4.59
C ASN A 19 -23.55 7.58 -4.12
N PRO A 20 -22.71 6.74 -4.77
CA PRO A 20 -21.29 6.61 -4.43
C PRO A 20 -20.48 7.90 -4.65
N ASN A 21 -21.04 8.92 -5.30
CA ASN A 21 -20.39 10.22 -5.52
C ASN A 21 -20.76 11.28 -4.46
N GLU A 22 -21.56 10.94 -3.45
CA GLU A 22 -22.06 11.92 -2.46
C GLU A 22 -20.93 12.66 -1.74
N TYR A 23 -19.76 12.00 -1.56
CA TYR A 23 -18.60 12.57 -0.85
C TYR A 23 -17.45 12.98 -1.77
N LEU A 24 -17.56 12.71 -3.08
CA LEU A 24 -16.50 12.99 -4.06
C LEU A 24 -16.96 14.08 -5.05
N VAL A 25 -16.23 15.18 -5.07
CA VAL A 25 -16.39 16.18 -6.13
C VAL A 25 -15.64 15.69 -7.37
N ILE A 26 -16.38 15.15 -8.34
CA ILE A 26 -15.80 14.67 -9.60
C ILE A 26 -15.42 15.89 -10.45
N PRO A 27 -14.16 16.02 -10.89
CA PRO A 27 -13.72 17.09 -11.77
C PRO A 27 -14.52 17.09 -13.10
N LYS A 28 -15.01 18.26 -13.53
CA LYS A 28 -15.87 18.36 -14.73
C LYS A 28 -15.16 18.03 -16.05
N TRP A 29 -13.83 18.11 -16.05
CA TRP A 29 -13.01 17.78 -17.23
C TRP A 29 -12.96 16.27 -17.50
N ILE A 30 -13.33 15.41 -16.52
CA ILE A 30 -13.47 13.97 -16.73
C ILE A 30 -14.78 13.71 -17.46
N ASN A 31 -14.75 13.75 -18.78
CA ASN A 31 -15.91 13.69 -19.66
C ASN A 31 -15.61 12.91 -20.96
N GLU A 32 -16.60 12.80 -21.84
CA GLU A 32 -16.48 12.08 -23.13
C GLU A 32 -15.40 12.66 -24.04
N GLU A 33 -15.24 13.99 -24.06
CA GLU A 33 -14.25 14.69 -24.89
C GLU A 33 -12.82 14.32 -24.48
N TYR A 34 -12.58 14.24 -23.18
CA TYR A 34 -11.30 13.80 -22.63
C TYR A 34 -11.01 12.35 -22.96
N PHE A 35 -12.01 11.47 -22.86
CA PHE A 35 -11.82 10.01 -23.07
C PHE A 35 -11.79 9.59 -24.53
N ARG A 36 -12.36 10.34 -25.47
CA ARG A 36 -12.43 9.98 -26.89
C ARG A 36 -11.06 9.63 -27.50
N PRO A 37 -10.00 10.48 -27.39
CA PRO A 37 -8.69 10.15 -27.95
C PRO A 37 -8.03 8.92 -27.29
N ILE A 38 -8.36 8.64 -26.03
CA ILE A 38 -7.87 7.44 -25.32
C ILE A 38 -8.54 6.19 -25.94
N LEU A 39 -9.85 6.22 -26.15
CA LEU A 39 -10.61 5.13 -26.76
C LEU A 39 -10.20 4.88 -28.21
N GLU A 40 -10.00 5.93 -29.01
CA GLU A 40 -9.53 5.83 -30.40
C GLU A 40 -8.16 5.15 -30.51
N LYS A 41 -7.31 5.31 -29.50
CA LYS A 41 -5.99 4.66 -29.43
C LYS A 41 -6.05 3.22 -28.90
N GLU A 42 -6.91 2.96 -27.92
CA GLU A 42 -6.95 1.66 -27.22
C GLU A 42 -7.87 0.63 -27.90
N VAL A 43 -8.79 1.08 -28.74
CA VAL A 43 -9.82 0.24 -29.36
C VAL A 43 -9.79 0.41 -30.86
N ASP A 44 -9.13 -0.50 -31.58
CA ASP A 44 -8.91 -0.43 -33.04
C ASP A 44 -10.21 -0.30 -33.86
N ASP A 45 -11.32 -0.84 -33.35
CA ASP A 45 -12.63 -0.84 -33.98
C ASP A 45 -13.61 0.20 -33.39
N PHE A 46 -13.11 1.18 -32.61
CA PHE A 46 -13.93 2.25 -32.04
C PHE A 46 -14.63 3.10 -33.10
N VAL A 47 -15.91 3.43 -32.87
CA VAL A 47 -16.70 4.32 -33.71
C VAL A 47 -17.24 5.51 -32.90
N SER A 48 -17.98 5.24 -31.84
CA SER A 48 -18.62 6.32 -31.06
C SER A 48 -18.85 5.92 -29.60
N ILE A 49 -18.97 6.91 -28.72
CA ILE A 49 -19.43 6.75 -27.34
C ILE A 49 -20.96 6.80 -27.37
N LYS A 50 -21.62 5.80 -26.80
CA LYS A 50 -23.08 5.74 -26.63
C LYS A 50 -23.50 6.21 -25.24
N LYS A 51 -22.71 5.89 -24.22
CA LYS A 51 -22.98 6.30 -22.85
C LYS A 51 -21.66 6.48 -22.11
N PHE A 52 -21.60 7.51 -21.27
CA PHE A 52 -20.45 7.83 -20.44
C PHE A 52 -20.91 8.06 -19.01
N THR A 53 -20.31 7.36 -18.05
CA THR A 53 -20.68 7.45 -16.63
C THR A 53 -19.42 7.53 -15.78
N VAL A 54 -19.37 8.43 -14.84
CA VAL A 54 -18.27 8.57 -13.88
C VAL A 54 -18.83 8.42 -12.47
N ILE A 55 -18.23 7.52 -11.69
CA ILE A 55 -18.59 7.27 -10.28
C ILE A 55 -17.33 7.19 -9.43
N ALA A 56 -17.46 7.31 -8.10
CA ALA A 56 -16.36 7.06 -7.19
C ALA A 56 -15.81 5.64 -7.38
N ALA A 57 -14.48 5.47 -7.38
CA ALA A 57 -13.85 4.15 -7.49
C ALA A 57 -13.73 3.44 -6.14
N THR A 58 -13.62 4.19 -5.04
CA THR A 58 -13.42 3.74 -3.66
C THR A 58 -14.54 4.23 -2.75
N GLN A 59 -14.72 3.57 -1.61
CA GLN A 59 -15.63 4.03 -0.57
C GLN A 59 -15.01 5.22 0.20
N PRO A 60 -15.83 6.05 0.87
CA PRO A 60 -15.33 7.10 1.76
C PRO A 60 -14.34 6.54 2.78
N GLY A 61 -13.19 7.20 2.97
CA GLY A 61 -12.15 6.77 3.92
C GLY A 61 -11.19 5.68 3.42
N GLU A 62 -11.30 5.24 2.17
CA GLU A 62 -10.37 4.25 1.59
C GLU A 62 -9.23 4.86 0.76
N ASN A 63 -9.34 6.13 0.38
CA ASN A 63 -8.32 6.84 -0.40
C ASN A 63 -8.08 8.22 0.18
N PHE A 64 -6.83 8.51 0.54
CA PHE A 64 -6.44 9.74 1.25
C PHE A 64 -5.56 10.67 0.42
N THR A 65 -5.05 10.23 -0.74
CA THR A 65 -3.96 10.92 -1.45
C THR A 65 -4.33 11.39 -2.86
N SER A 66 -5.48 10.96 -3.39
CA SER A 66 -5.85 11.22 -4.79
C SER A 66 -7.35 11.27 -5.01
N VAL A 67 -7.77 11.83 -6.14
CA VAL A 67 -9.12 11.62 -6.69
C VAL A 67 -9.09 10.32 -7.50
N MET A 68 -9.91 9.34 -7.12
CA MET A 68 -10.07 8.09 -7.84
C MET A 68 -11.50 7.89 -8.30
N VAL A 69 -11.71 7.81 -9.61
CA VAL A 69 -13.03 7.57 -10.21
C VAL A 69 -13.01 6.36 -11.12
N ARG A 70 -14.16 5.70 -11.19
CA ARG A 70 -14.45 4.66 -12.18
C ARG A 70 -15.19 5.30 -13.35
N VAL A 71 -14.63 5.15 -14.55
CA VAL A 71 -15.24 5.59 -15.80
C VAL A 71 -15.78 4.38 -16.50
N ILE A 72 -17.08 4.39 -16.81
CA ILE A 72 -17.81 3.31 -17.51
C ILE A 72 -18.29 3.88 -18.84
N VAL A 73 -17.86 3.26 -19.92
CA VAL A 73 -18.14 3.74 -21.29
C VAL A 73 -18.75 2.63 -22.12
N ASP A 74 -19.97 2.86 -22.62
CA ASP A 74 -20.56 2.04 -23.66
C ASP A 74 -20.19 2.63 -25.02
N ILE A 75 -19.53 1.83 -25.86
CA ILE A 75 -19.06 2.24 -27.18
C ILE A 75 -19.70 1.41 -28.28
N GLU A 76 -19.79 1.99 -29.48
CA GLU A 76 -20.09 1.29 -30.72
C GLU A 76 -18.80 0.95 -31.45
N THR A 77 -18.75 -0.24 -32.01
CA THR A 77 -17.62 -0.75 -32.81
C THR A 77 -17.96 -0.82 -34.29
N LYS A 78 -16.95 -0.91 -35.17
CA LYS A 78 -17.08 -0.89 -36.63
C LYS A 78 -18.02 -1.98 -37.20
N ASP A 79 -18.17 -3.09 -36.49
CA ASP A 79 -19.10 -4.18 -36.87
C ASP A 79 -20.54 -3.93 -36.36
N GLY A 80 -20.79 -2.78 -35.71
CA GLY A 80 -22.09 -2.41 -35.14
C GLY A 80 -22.40 -3.06 -33.79
N SER A 81 -21.45 -3.76 -33.18
CA SER A 81 -21.60 -4.28 -31.82
C SER A 81 -21.37 -3.20 -30.77
N GLU A 82 -21.85 -3.43 -29.55
CA GLU A 82 -21.59 -2.55 -28.40
C GLU A 82 -20.62 -3.25 -27.45
N LYS A 83 -19.68 -2.47 -26.87
CA LYS A 83 -18.77 -2.93 -25.84
C LYS A 83 -18.90 -2.03 -24.62
N ASN A 84 -18.96 -2.62 -23.41
CA ASN A 84 -18.87 -1.91 -22.13
C ASN A 84 -17.43 -1.95 -21.66
N LEU A 85 -16.77 -0.80 -21.57
CA LEU A 85 -15.39 -0.64 -21.13
C LEU A 85 -15.38 0.07 -19.79
N ARG A 86 -14.44 -0.30 -18.93
CA ARG A 86 -14.29 0.30 -17.61
C ARG A 86 -12.85 0.64 -17.34
N TYR A 87 -12.66 1.83 -16.78
CA TYR A 87 -11.34 2.37 -16.44
C TYR A 87 -11.35 2.92 -15.01
N ILE A 88 -10.20 2.88 -14.37
CA ILE A 88 -9.91 3.65 -13.16
C ILE A 88 -9.09 4.87 -13.58
N LEU A 89 -9.59 6.06 -13.29
CA LEU A 89 -8.85 7.30 -13.44
C LEU A 89 -8.41 7.77 -12.05
N LYS A 90 -7.10 7.96 -11.88
CA LYS A 90 -6.46 8.49 -10.68
C LYS A 90 -5.77 9.80 -11.01
N THR A 91 -6.06 10.86 -10.27
CA THR A 91 -5.47 12.18 -10.50
C THR A 91 -5.11 12.86 -9.18
N THR A 92 -4.19 13.82 -9.25
CA THR A 92 -3.73 14.58 -8.08
C THR A 92 -4.88 15.35 -7.43
N LEU A 93 -4.81 15.52 -6.12
CA LEU A 93 -5.68 16.43 -5.40
C LEU A 93 -5.32 17.88 -5.75
N GLU A 94 -6.32 18.77 -5.83
CA GLU A 94 -6.09 20.21 -5.84
C GLU A 94 -5.30 20.61 -4.58
N THR A 95 -4.33 21.53 -4.73
CA THR A 95 -3.33 21.90 -3.73
C THR A 95 -3.88 22.29 -2.36
N ASP A 96 -5.14 22.74 -2.28
CA ASP A 96 -5.76 23.20 -1.03
C ASP A 96 -6.22 22.07 -0.07
N LYS A 97 -6.07 20.79 -0.48
CA LYS A 97 -6.56 19.64 0.30
C LYS A 97 -5.46 18.71 0.83
N GLY A 98 -4.37 19.27 1.36
CA GLY A 98 -3.25 18.49 1.91
C GLY A 98 -2.06 18.38 0.96
N GLY A 99 -2.05 19.19 -0.11
CA GLY A 99 -1.14 19.09 -1.24
C GLY A 99 0.35 19.23 -0.95
N GLU A 100 0.79 20.07 0.00
CA GLU A 100 2.24 20.26 0.24
C GLU A 100 2.93 19.02 0.79
N LEU A 101 2.30 18.29 1.73
CA LEU A 101 2.88 17.06 2.27
C LEU A 101 2.93 15.96 1.19
N VAL A 102 1.82 15.78 0.47
CA VAL A 102 1.68 14.81 -0.62
C VAL A 102 2.64 15.15 -1.77
N ALA A 103 2.77 16.43 -2.13
CA ALA A 103 3.73 16.88 -3.15
C ALA A 103 5.18 16.57 -2.74
N GLY A 104 5.53 16.76 -1.45
CA GLY A 104 6.85 16.44 -0.91
C GLY A 104 7.21 14.94 -0.94
N MET A 105 6.21 14.04 -1.08
CA MET A 105 6.41 12.59 -1.18
C MET A 105 6.71 12.10 -2.60
N SER A 106 6.54 12.94 -3.60
CA SER A 106 6.67 12.58 -5.03
C SER A 106 5.82 11.37 -5.43
N LEU A 107 4.62 11.21 -4.85
CA LEU A 107 3.78 10.02 -5.02
C LEU A 107 3.39 9.80 -6.48
N PHE A 108 2.77 10.79 -7.10
CA PHE A 108 2.34 10.70 -8.50
C PHE A 108 3.49 10.58 -9.50
N PRO A 109 4.61 11.32 -9.37
CA PRO A 109 5.80 11.11 -10.20
C PRO A 109 6.34 9.67 -10.11
N LYS A 110 6.39 9.08 -8.91
CA LYS A 110 6.78 7.67 -8.73
C LYS A 110 5.82 6.71 -9.41
N GLU A 111 4.52 6.88 -9.18
CA GLU A 111 3.51 6.00 -9.78
C GLU A 111 3.49 6.09 -11.31
N LYS A 112 3.62 7.31 -11.86
CA LYS A 112 3.81 7.54 -13.29
C LYS A 112 5.02 6.76 -13.82
N GLU A 113 6.17 6.89 -13.18
CA GLU A 113 7.42 6.23 -13.57
C GLU A 113 7.27 4.69 -13.47
N MET A 114 6.62 4.19 -12.42
CA MET A 114 6.34 2.75 -12.28
C MET A 114 5.52 2.22 -13.46
N TYR A 115 4.43 2.87 -13.82
CA TYR A 115 3.56 2.41 -14.91
C TYR A 115 4.14 2.67 -16.30
N GLN A 116 4.86 3.78 -16.49
CA GLN A 116 5.39 4.16 -17.79
C GLN A 116 6.67 3.41 -18.16
N VAL A 117 7.51 3.10 -17.17
CA VAL A 117 8.86 2.58 -17.41
C VAL A 117 9.11 1.26 -16.70
N GLN A 118 8.91 1.21 -15.36
CA GLN A 118 9.42 0.09 -14.58
C GLN A 118 8.64 -1.19 -14.81
N ILE A 119 7.32 -1.17 -14.67
CA ILE A 119 6.46 -2.35 -14.89
C ILE A 119 6.59 -2.90 -16.33
N PRO A 120 6.56 -2.07 -17.40
CA PRO A 120 6.85 -2.55 -18.75
C PRO A 120 8.21 -3.22 -18.90
N ASN A 121 9.26 -2.65 -18.30
CA ASN A 121 10.59 -3.25 -18.32
C ASN A 121 10.61 -4.62 -17.60
N TYR A 122 9.96 -4.73 -16.43
CA TYR A 122 9.89 -5.98 -15.67
C TYR A 122 9.17 -7.07 -16.44
N ILE A 123 8.03 -6.76 -17.04
CA ILE A 123 7.28 -7.69 -17.91
C ILE A 123 8.16 -8.14 -19.10
N LYS A 124 8.88 -7.20 -19.72
CA LYS A 124 9.80 -7.49 -20.83
C LYS A 124 10.91 -8.46 -20.41
N LEU A 125 11.51 -8.27 -19.22
CA LEU A 125 12.54 -9.18 -18.69
C LEU A 125 12.05 -10.63 -18.59
N TYR A 126 10.85 -10.84 -18.04
CA TYR A 126 10.24 -12.17 -17.94
C TYR A 126 9.89 -12.74 -19.32
N LYS A 127 9.35 -11.92 -20.21
CA LYS A 127 9.04 -12.34 -21.58
C LYS A 127 10.30 -12.77 -22.35
N GLU A 128 11.43 -12.06 -22.19
CA GLU A 128 12.74 -12.46 -22.74
C GLU A 128 13.22 -13.82 -22.16
N ALA A 129 12.82 -14.15 -20.94
CA ALA A 129 13.10 -15.42 -20.30
C ALA A 129 12.08 -16.53 -20.64
N GLY A 130 11.10 -16.23 -21.51
CA GLY A 130 10.06 -17.17 -21.96
C GLY A 130 8.90 -17.35 -20.99
N VAL A 131 8.67 -16.38 -20.09
CA VAL A 131 7.57 -16.39 -19.12
C VAL A 131 6.71 -15.14 -19.29
N ASP A 132 5.41 -15.34 -19.45
CA ASP A 132 4.43 -14.24 -19.38
C ASP A 132 4.08 -14.00 -17.91
N ILE A 133 4.12 -12.72 -17.50
CA ILE A 133 3.84 -12.29 -16.12
C ILE A 133 2.98 -11.03 -16.12
N GLU A 134 2.13 -10.94 -15.11
CA GLU A 134 1.38 -9.73 -14.79
C GLU A 134 1.77 -9.28 -13.39
N LEU A 135 2.01 -7.97 -13.20
CA LEU A 135 2.43 -7.39 -11.92
C LEU A 135 1.46 -6.32 -11.42
N ALA A 136 0.83 -5.59 -12.33
CA ALA A 136 -0.07 -4.47 -12.04
C ALA A 136 -1.09 -4.32 -13.17
N PRO A 137 -2.19 -3.56 -12.98
CA PRO A 137 -3.13 -3.26 -14.06
C PRO A 137 -2.45 -2.56 -15.23
N LYS A 138 -2.96 -2.76 -16.44
CA LYS A 138 -2.49 -2.01 -17.61
C LYS A 138 -2.84 -0.53 -17.44
N CYS A 139 -1.84 0.35 -17.54
CA CYS A 139 -2.04 1.78 -17.66
C CYS A 139 -2.18 2.14 -19.14
N VAL A 140 -3.36 2.62 -19.52
CA VAL A 140 -3.70 2.90 -20.93
C VAL A 140 -3.37 4.32 -21.34
N HIS A 141 -3.38 5.25 -20.37
CA HIS A 141 -3.04 6.65 -20.62
C HIS A 141 -2.41 7.30 -19.39
N ILE A 142 -1.42 8.13 -19.64
CA ILE A 142 -0.79 8.97 -18.61
C ILE A 142 -0.68 10.37 -19.19
N GLU A 143 -1.16 11.36 -18.45
CA GLU A 143 -1.06 12.76 -18.78
C GLU A 143 -0.38 13.52 -17.63
N GLU A 144 0.52 14.42 -17.98
CA GLU A 144 1.16 15.33 -17.03
C GLU A 144 0.97 16.76 -17.52
N THR A 145 0.35 17.56 -16.67
CA THR A 145 0.10 18.98 -16.91
C THR A 145 0.68 19.79 -15.75
N PRO A 146 0.73 21.14 -15.84
CA PRO A 146 1.12 21.97 -14.71
C PRO A 146 0.22 21.78 -13.48
N GLU A 147 -1.03 21.34 -13.67
CA GLU A 147 -2.01 21.10 -12.61
C GLU A 147 -1.83 19.76 -11.93
N GLY A 148 -1.14 18.82 -12.57
CA GLY A 148 -0.86 17.52 -11.97
C GLY A 148 -0.70 16.36 -12.95
N ILE A 149 -0.69 15.15 -12.39
CA ILE A 149 -0.56 13.90 -13.14
C ILE A 149 -1.87 13.12 -13.07
N THR A 150 -2.31 12.63 -14.22
CA THR A 150 -3.48 11.75 -14.36
C THR A 150 -3.06 10.42 -14.96
N LEU A 151 -3.51 9.33 -14.34
CA LEU A 151 -3.33 7.96 -14.79
C LEU A 151 -4.69 7.36 -15.12
N VAL A 152 -4.82 6.75 -16.29
CA VAL A 152 -6.01 5.96 -16.68
C VAL A 152 -5.59 4.51 -16.82
N MET A 153 -6.15 3.66 -15.97
CA MET A 153 -5.81 2.24 -15.89
C MET A 153 -7.04 1.40 -16.23
N GLU A 154 -6.85 0.15 -16.61
CA GLU A 154 -7.95 -0.81 -16.70
C GLU A 154 -8.62 -1.00 -15.33
N ASP A 155 -9.94 -1.20 -15.32
CA ASP A 155 -10.65 -1.56 -14.10
C ASP A 155 -10.58 -3.08 -13.89
N LEU A 156 -9.76 -3.51 -12.95
CA LEU A 156 -9.54 -4.91 -12.62
C LEU A 156 -10.83 -5.64 -12.20
N LYS A 157 -11.86 -4.92 -11.73
CA LYS A 157 -13.17 -5.52 -11.44
C LYS A 157 -13.83 -6.09 -12.68
N GLN A 158 -13.50 -5.60 -13.88
CA GLN A 158 -13.99 -6.16 -15.14
C GLN A 158 -13.41 -7.56 -15.41
N GLN A 159 -12.28 -7.88 -14.80
CA GLN A 159 -11.62 -9.19 -14.86
C GLN A 159 -11.84 -10.02 -13.59
N ASN A 160 -12.84 -9.68 -12.78
CA ASN A 160 -13.21 -10.34 -11.52
C ASN A 160 -12.09 -10.30 -10.45
N PHE A 161 -11.24 -9.27 -10.46
CA PHE A 161 -10.33 -9.06 -9.36
C PHE A 161 -11.04 -8.40 -8.18
N GLU A 162 -10.76 -8.88 -6.98
CA GLU A 162 -11.31 -8.39 -5.73
C GLU A 162 -10.21 -8.24 -4.67
N ASN A 163 -10.41 -7.32 -3.72
CA ASN A 163 -9.61 -7.25 -2.52
C ASN A 163 -10.15 -8.24 -1.48
N ILE A 164 -9.28 -8.79 -0.66
CA ILE A 164 -9.69 -9.57 0.50
C ILE A 164 -10.11 -8.61 1.64
N ASP A 165 -11.10 -9.03 2.41
CA ASP A 165 -11.55 -8.29 3.60
C ASP A 165 -10.37 -8.04 4.56
N ARG A 166 -9.92 -6.79 4.63
CA ARG A 166 -8.76 -6.39 5.45
C ARG A 166 -8.93 -6.68 6.93
N LEU A 167 -10.18 -6.75 7.42
CA LEU A 167 -10.45 -7.06 8.83
C LEU A 167 -10.23 -8.54 9.17
N LYS A 168 -10.21 -9.42 8.16
CA LYS A 168 -9.87 -10.84 8.30
C LYS A 168 -8.38 -11.08 8.08
N GLY A 169 -7.78 -10.30 7.18
CA GLY A 169 -6.42 -10.50 6.69
C GLY A 169 -6.31 -11.68 5.73
N PHE A 170 -5.12 -11.90 5.20
CA PHE A 170 -4.81 -12.97 4.27
C PHE A 170 -4.60 -14.31 5.01
N ASP A 171 -5.23 -15.36 4.52
CA ASP A 171 -4.92 -16.75 4.90
C ASP A 171 -3.63 -17.24 4.23
N MET A 172 -3.28 -18.52 4.44
CA MET A 172 -2.05 -19.12 3.90
C MET A 172 -2.00 -19.12 2.37
N GLU A 173 -3.13 -19.33 1.70
CA GLU A 173 -3.21 -19.36 0.24
C GLU A 173 -2.90 -17.98 -0.33
N HIS A 174 -3.60 -16.94 0.17
CA HIS A 174 -3.38 -15.56 -0.26
C HIS A 174 -1.97 -15.07 0.10
N MET A 175 -1.47 -15.34 1.33
CA MET A 175 -0.10 -14.99 1.71
C MET A 175 0.93 -15.64 0.81
N THR A 176 0.77 -16.94 0.48
CA THR A 176 1.67 -17.65 -0.44
C THR A 176 1.67 -17.00 -1.82
N SER A 177 0.50 -16.69 -2.36
CA SER A 177 0.36 -16.04 -3.67
C SER A 177 1.04 -14.67 -3.70
N VAL A 178 0.79 -13.82 -2.69
CA VAL A 178 1.40 -12.49 -2.59
C VAL A 178 2.91 -12.57 -2.43
N LEU A 179 3.43 -13.41 -1.53
CA LEU A 179 4.88 -13.54 -1.30
C LEU A 179 5.62 -13.99 -2.56
N ARG A 180 5.02 -14.89 -3.34
CA ARG A 180 5.58 -15.30 -4.64
C ARG A 180 5.56 -14.14 -5.65
N LYS A 181 4.47 -13.37 -5.68
CA LYS A 181 4.32 -12.20 -6.58
C LYS A 181 5.28 -11.06 -6.21
N VAL A 182 5.49 -10.80 -4.91
CA VAL A 182 6.50 -9.84 -4.42
C VAL A 182 7.91 -10.26 -4.84
N ALA A 183 8.24 -11.54 -4.71
CA ALA A 183 9.53 -12.07 -5.15
C ALA A 183 9.75 -11.87 -6.66
N GLU A 184 8.69 -12.01 -7.48
CA GLU A 184 8.74 -11.73 -8.92
C GLU A 184 9.02 -10.25 -9.21
N LEU A 185 8.33 -9.34 -8.54
CA LEU A 185 8.54 -7.90 -8.64
C LEU A 185 9.98 -7.52 -8.23
N HIS A 186 10.42 -8.01 -7.07
CA HIS A 186 11.75 -7.73 -6.53
C HIS A 186 12.87 -8.28 -7.42
N ALA A 187 12.76 -9.51 -7.91
CA ALA A 187 13.75 -10.08 -8.82
C ALA A 187 13.90 -9.26 -10.11
N ALA A 188 12.76 -8.87 -10.72
CA ALA A 188 12.79 -8.02 -11.91
C ALA A 188 13.44 -6.66 -11.63
N SER A 189 13.17 -6.07 -10.47
CA SER A 189 13.74 -4.78 -10.10
C SER A 189 15.25 -4.81 -9.97
N VAL A 190 15.80 -5.88 -9.38
CA VAL A 190 17.26 -6.08 -9.25
C VAL A 190 17.92 -6.22 -10.61
N ILE A 191 17.34 -7.02 -11.51
CA ILE A 191 17.85 -7.20 -12.87
C ILE A 191 17.76 -5.91 -13.67
N ASN A 192 16.67 -5.16 -13.52
CA ASN A 192 16.51 -3.88 -14.18
C ASN A 192 17.59 -2.87 -13.72
N HIS A 193 17.84 -2.81 -12.41
CA HIS A 193 18.91 -1.99 -11.84
C HIS A 193 20.30 -2.42 -12.36
N GLU A 194 20.55 -3.72 -12.46
CA GLU A 194 21.83 -4.24 -12.98
C GLU A 194 22.04 -3.90 -14.45
N ARG A 195 20.98 -3.95 -15.28
CA ARG A 195 21.06 -3.72 -16.72
C ARG A 195 21.04 -2.23 -17.11
N ASN A 196 20.21 -1.45 -16.42
CA ASN A 196 19.88 -0.08 -16.78
C ASN A 196 20.51 0.97 -15.85
N GLY A 197 21.16 0.56 -14.75
CA GLY A 197 21.73 1.46 -13.75
C GLY A 197 20.74 1.87 -12.66
N GLN A 198 21.10 2.88 -11.90
CA GLN A 198 20.32 3.38 -10.78
C GLN A 198 18.94 3.87 -11.21
N TYR A 199 17.96 3.67 -10.34
CA TYR A 199 16.64 4.27 -10.46
C TYR A 199 16.70 5.79 -10.32
N ALA A 200 15.64 6.48 -10.70
CA ALA A 200 15.52 7.93 -10.50
C ALA A 200 15.60 8.29 -9.00
N ASP A 201 16.16 9.44 -8.67
CA ASP A 201 16.44 9.90 -7.30
C ASP A 201 15.22 9.82 -6.38
N MET A 202 14.01 10.02 -6.91
CA MET A 202 12.77 9.95 -6.15
C MET A 202 12.54 8.59 -5.48
N PHE A 203 13.08 7.48 -6.02
CA PHE A 203 12.99 6.15 -5.41
C PHE A 203 13.96 5.94 -4.24
N TYR A 204 14.90 6.86 -4.01
CA TYR A 204 15.82 6.87 -2.87
C TYR A 204 15.38 7.84 -1.78
N GLN A 205 14.50 8.79 -2.10
CA GLN A 205 14.02 9.80 -1.16
C GLN A 205 13.03 9.23 -0.15
N SER A 206 13.04 9.82 1.06
CA SER A 206 12.13 9.50 2.15
C SER A 206 11.59 10.77 2.79
N LEU A 207 10.40 10.64 3.38
CA LEU A 207 9.87 11.68 4.29
C LEU A 207 10.67 11.78 5.59
N PHE A 208 11.31 10.69 6.01
CA PHE A 208 12.25 10.71 7.14
C PHE A 208 13.55 11.38 6.71
N ASN A 209 13.60 12.69 6.88
CA ASN A 209 14.76 13.54 6.64
C ASN A 209 14.78 14.66 7.67
N GLU A 210 15.95 15.29 7.90
CA GLU A 210 16.12 16.26 8.97
C GLU A 210 15.18 17.48 8.88
N LYS A 211 14.76 17.88 7.68
CA LYS A 211 13.78 18.95 7.49
C LYS A 211 12.43 18.62 8.14
N ASN A 212 12.02 17.36 8.07
CA ASN A 212 10.73 16.88 8.55
C ASN A 212 10.77 16.40 10.01
N ARG A 213 11.95 16.34 10.65
CA ARG A 213 12.15 15.89 12.04
C ARG A 213 11.17 16.52 13.03
N PRO A 214 11.03 17.86 13.11
CA PRO A 214 10.14 18.47 14.11
C PRO A 214 8.69 18.03 13.97
N MET A 215 8.22 17.84 12.74
CA MET A 215 6.87 17.38 12.46
C MET A 215 6.67 15.93 12.93
N PHE A 216 7.57 15.01 12.55
CA PHE A 216 7.45 13.60 12.92
C PHE A 216 7.63 13.36 14.42
N GLU A 217 8.57 14.05 15.07
CA GLU A 217 8.74 13.97 16.53
C GLU A 217 7.49 14.50 17.25
N GLY A 218 6.92 15.61 16.79
CA GLY A 218 5.68 16.16 17.34
C GLY A 218 4.49 15.21 17.20
N MET A 219 4.30 14.63 16.01
CA MET A 219 3.27 13.63 15.75
C MET A 219 3.46 12.37 16.61
N SER A 220 4.70 11.89 16.73
CA SER A 220 5.03 10.73 17.53
C SER A 220 4.75 10.99 19.01
N ALA A 221 5.11 12.17 19.54
CA ALA A 221 4.83 12.55 20.92
C ALA A 221 3.32 12.53 21.23
N MET A 222 2.50 13.11 20.37
CA MET A 222 1.03 13.09 20.54
C MET A 222 0.46 11.66 20.54
N ARG A 223 0.95 10.81 19.63
CA ARG A 223 0.50 9.43 19.53
C ARG A 223 0.89 8.57 20.72
N MET A 224 2.12 8.72 21.21
CA MET A 224 2.66 7.90 22.28
C MET A 224 1.87 8.00 23.58
N VAL A 225 1.34 9.17 23.92
CA VAL A 225 0.52 9.34 25.12
C VAL A 225 -0.69 8.43 25.08
N GLN A 226 -1.46 8.50 23.99
CA GLN A 226 -2.68 7.71 23.80
C GLN A 226 -2.40 6.22 23.59
N TYR A 227 -1.27 5.91 22.95
CA TYR A 227 -0.81 4.55 22.76
C TYR A 227 -0.51 3.85 24.10
N VAL A 228 0.27 4.49 24.96
CA VAL A 228 0.61 3.96 26.29
C VAL A 228 -0.63 3.81 27.17
N GLU A 229 -1.54 4.78 27.13
CA GLU A 229 -2.81 4.71 27.87
C GLU A 229 -3.68 3.53 27.42
N ALA A 230 -3.83 3.34 26.09
CA ALA A 230 -4.53 2.20 25.54
C ALA A 230 -3.83 0.87 25.88
N MET A 231 -2.50 0.82 25.74
CA MET A 231 -1.70 -0.38 26.00
C MET A 231 -1.86 -0.89 27.43
N ARG A 232 -2.01 -0.02 28.43
CA ARG A 232 -2.28 -0.41 29.83
C ARG A 232 -3.61 -1.11 30.03
N GLN A 233 -4.53 -1.01 29.07
CA GLN A 233 -5.82 -1.71 29.09
C GLN A 233 -5.78 -3.05 28.35
N TRP A 234 -4.70 -3.34 27.61
CA TRP A 234 -4.59 -4.58 26.85
C TRP A 234 -4.36 -5.78 27.78
N ASN A 235 -4.86 -6.92 27.37
CA ASN A 235 -4.59 -8.20 28.05
C ASN A 235 -3.18 -8.72 27.66
N LEU A 236 -2.16 -7.87 27.85
CA LEU A 236 -0.76 -8.18 27.59
C LEU A 236 -0.03 -8.41 28.92
N PRO A 237 0.43 -9.64 29.21
CA PRO A 237 1.23 -9.89 30.42
C PRO A 237 2.48 -9.01 30.44
N ASP A 238 2.85 -8.55 31.63
CA ASP A 238 4.05 -7.71 31.85
C ASP A 238 4.07 -6.42 31.00
N VAL A 239 2.90 -5.84 30.76
CA VAL A 239 2.72 -4.67 29.88
C VAL A 239 3.67 -3.52 30.21
N GLU A 240 3.93 -3.25 31.48
CA GLU A 240 4.86 -2.16 31.92
C GLU A 240 6.31 -2.43 31.47
N GLU A 241 6.72 -3.68 31.30
CA GLU A 241 8.04 -3.99 30.74
C GLU A 241 8.11 -3.63 29.24
N TYR A 242 7.03 -3.87 28.50
CA TYR A 242 6.96 -3.46 27.08
C TYR A 242 6.83 -1.95 26.92
N ILE A 243 6.12 -1.26 27.83
CA ILE A 243 6.03 0.21 27.82
C ILE A 243 7.42 0.85 27.95
N LYS A 244 8.32 0.28 28.76
CA LYS A 244 9.71 0.76 28.89
C LYS A 244 10.53 0.62 27.60
N LEU A 245 10.13 -0.27 26.68
CA LEU A 245 10.80 -0.50 25.40
C LEU A 245 10.26 0.38 24.27
N ILE A 246 9.21 1.18 24.53
CA ILE A 246 8.68 2.10 23.53
C ILE A 246 9.72 3.21 23.28
N PRO A 247 10.16 3.40 22.03
CA PRO A 247 11.15 4.43 21.72
C PRO A 247 10.59 5.82 21.97
N THR A 248 11.40 6.73 22.42
CA THR A 248 11.07 8.16 22.46
C THR A 248 10.77 8.70 21.06
N PRO A 249 10.08 9.85 20.91
CA PRO A 249 9.86 10.47 19.60
C PRO A 249 11.14 10.66 18.78
N LYS A 250 12.26 11.02 19.44
CA LYS A 250 13.56 11.15 18.80
C LYS A 250 14.11 9.81 18.32
N GLU A 251 14.10 8.78 19.16
CA GLU A 251 14.58 7.44 18.79
C GLU A 251 13.73 6.83 17.68
N PHE A 252 12.40 7.04 17.70
CA PHE A 252 11.52 6.64 16.62
C PHE A 252 11.89 7.30 15.29
N PHE A 253 12.18 8.61 15.31
CA PHE A 253 12.58 9.32 14.11
C PHE A 253 13.97 8.88 13.61
N ASP A 254 14.93 8.71 14.51
CA ASP A 254 16.28 8.22 14.18
C ASP A 254 16.24 6.81 13.58
N SER A 255 15.39 5.92 14.13
CA SER A 255 15.12 4.61 13.54
C SER A 255 14.54 4.73 12.11
N GLY A 256 13.55 5.60 11.92
CA GLY A 256 13.01 5.89 10.59
C GLY A 256 14.09 6.34 9.59
N LEU A 257 14.99 7.24 9.98
CA LEU A 257 16.13 7.64 9.14
C LEU A 257 16.98 6.42 8.73
N ASN A 258 17.29 5.55 9.69
CA ASN A 258 18.13 4.36 9.46
C ASN A 258 17.43 3.36 8.54
N LEU A 259 16.11 3.11 8.72
CA LEU A 259 15.32 2.21 7.90
C LEU A 259 15.27 2.63 6.43
N TYR A 260 15.26 3.93 6.17
CA TYR A 260 15.21 4.48 4.82
C TYR A 260 16.59 4.74 4.21
N ASN A 261 17.67 4.59 4.97
CA ASN A 261 19.02 4.69 4.46
C ASN A 261 19.40 3.41 3.70
N VAL A 262 19.78 3.57 2.43
CA VAL A 262 20.12 2.43 1.56
C VAL A 262 21.58 2.04 1.79
N ASP A 263 21.82 0.79 2.17
CA ASP A 263 23.15 0.18 2.19
C ASP A 263 23.40 -0.51 0.85
N GLU A 264 24.16 0.15 -0.03
CA GLU A 264 24.46 -0.36 -1.38
C GLU A 264 25.33 -1.62 -1.38
N SER A 265 25.89 -2.03 -0.24
CA SER A 265 26.61 -3.28 -0.10
C SER A 265 25.71 -4.49 0.07
N GLU A 266 24.43 -4.28 0.35
CA GLU A 266 23.42 -5.32 0.58
C GLU A 266 22.61 -5.61 -0.68
N PHE A 267 21.82 -6.69 -0.60
CA PHE A 267 20.84 -7.02 -1.62
C PHE A 267 19.64 -6.08 -1.48
N ASN A 268 19.54 -5.13 -2.39
CA ASN A 268 18.43 -4.16 -2.46
C ASN A 268 17.49 -4.46 -3.63
N VAL A 269 16.25 -4.07 -3.48
CA VAL A 269 15.16 -4.23 -4.44
C VAL A 269 14.37 -2.92 -4.58
N LEU A 270 13.58 -2.77 -5.61
CA LEU A 270 12.56 -1.73 -5.62
C LEU A 270 11.30 -2.29 -4.95
N ASN A 271 11.12 -1.90 -3.68
CA ASN A 271 9.94 -2.25 -2.90
C ASN A 271 8.69 -1.58 -3.46
N HIS A 272 7.53 -2.20 -3.27
CA HIS A 272 6.24 -1.57 -3.46
C HIS A 272 6.06 -0.37 -2.50
N GLY A 273 6.50 -0.54 -1.27
CA GLY A 273 6.54 0.49 -0.23
C GLY A 273 5.24 0.73 0.53
N ASP A 274 4.11 0.22 0.02
CA ASP A 274 2.79 0.30 0.66
C ASP A 274 2.01 -1.02 0.45
N LEU A 275 2.63 -2.13 0.83
CA LEU A 275 2.17 -3.48 0.51
C LEU A 275 1.19 -4.03 1.56
N TRP A 276 -0.08 -3.63 1.48
CA TRP A 276 -1.15 -4.09 2.38
C TRP A 276 -2.40 -4.54 1.61
N CYS A 277 -3.38 -5.10 2.35
CA CYS A 277 -4.56 -5.76 1.77
C CYS A 277 -5.24 -4.98 0.64
N ASN A 278 -5.42 -3.65 0.79
CA ASN A 278 -6.16 -2.87 -0.20
C ASN A 278 -5.38 -2.66 -1.50
N ASN A 279 -4.05 -2.77 -1.45
CA ASN A 279 -3.18 -2.61 -2.61
C ASN A 279 -2.86 -3.91 -3.33
N ILE A 280 -3.57 -5.00 -2.96
CA ILE A 280 -3.39 -6.34 -3.54
C ILE A 280 -4.76 -6.87 -3.96
N MET A 281 -4.88 -7.27 -5.21
CA MET A 281 -6.12 -7.78 -5.79
C MET A 281 -5.93 -9.19 -6.34
N PHE A 282 -6.97 -10.02 -6.21
CA PHE A 282 -6.96 -11.44 -6.58
C PHE A 282 -8.08 -11.78 -7.55
N SER A 283 -7.79 -12.66 -8.52
CA SER A 283 -8.78 -13.27 -9.41
C SER A 283 -8.34 -14.72 -9.72
N GLY A 284 -8.95 -15.70 -9.04
CA GLY A 284 -8.48 -17.08 -9.06
C GLY A 284 -7.04 -17.18 -8.53
N ASP A 285 -6.13 -17.72 -9.33
CA ASP A 285 -4.70 -17.84 -9.02
C ASP A 285 -3.86 -16.57 -9.37
N ARG A 286 -4.50 -15.56 -9.95
CA ARG A 286 -3.84 -14.30 -10.34
C ARG A 286 -3.80 -13.32 -9.16
N THR A 287 -2.64 -12.71 -8.94
CA THR A 287 -2.41 -11.65 -7.95
C THR A 287 -1.77 -10.46 -8.63
N LEU A 288 -2.34 -9.27 -8.42
CA LEU A 288 -1.82 -8.00 -8.95
C LEU A 288 -1.67 -6.96 -7.86
N PHE A 289 -0.69 -6.08 -8.03
CA PHE A 289 -0.46 -4.92 -7.18
C PHE A 289 -1.06 -3.67 -7.80
N VAL A 290 -1.64 -2.83 -6.95
CA VAL A 290 -2.13 -1.50 -7.30
C VAL A 290 -1.50 -0.46 -6.38
N ASP A 291 -1.56 0.82 -6.75
CA ASP A 291 -1.05 1.92 -5.93
C ASP A 291 0.48 1.89 -5.71
N LEU A 292 1.23 1.94 -6.80
CA LEU A 292 2.70 1.85 -6.81
C LEU A 292 3.41 3.18 -6.44
N GLN A 293 2.68 4.13 -5.86
CA GLN A 293 3.13 5.49 -5.56
C GLN A 293 4.19 5.59 -4.45
N MET A 294 4.30 4.58 -3.60
CA MET A 294 5.27 4.54 -2.48
C MET A 294 6.53 3.75 -2.80
N ALA A 295 6.71 3.35 -4.07
CA ALA A 295 7.85 2.52 -4.47
C ALA A 295 9.18 3.14 -4.02
N LYS A 296 10.09 2.29 -3.47
CA LYS A 296 11.35 2.71 -2.87
C LYS A 296 12.43 1.64 -3.02
N TRP A 297 13.62 2.10 -3.45
CA TRP A 297 14.82 1.26 -3.47
C TRP A 297 15.35 1.04 -2.06
N GLY A 298 15.66 -0.20 -1.70
CA GLY A 298 16.19 -0.58 -0.39
C GLY A 298 16.02 -2.06 -0.08
N SER A 299 16.24 -2.45 1.18
CA SER A 299 16.14 -3.82 1.63
C SER A 299 14.75 -4.43 1.36
N PRO A 300 14.64 -5.68 0.87
CA PRO A 300 13.36 -6.38 0.73
C PRO A 300 12.63 -6.60 2.06
N ALA A 301 13.32 -6.46 3.19
CA ALA A 301 12.71 -6.56 4.51
C ALA A 301 11.60 -5.52 4.73
N GLN A 302 11.64 -4.38 4.02
CA GLN A 302 10.59 -3.35 4.09
C GLN A 302 9.23 -3.94 3.70
N ASP A 303 9.09 -4.44 2.47
CA ASP A 303 7.82 -4.99 1.99
C ASP A 303 7.40 -6.26 2.75
N LEU A 304 8.37 -7.09 3.16
CA LEU A 304 8.09 -8.31 3.92
C LEU A 304 7.51 -8.00 5.31
N TRP A 305 8.13 -7.10 6.07
CA TRP A 305 7.60 -6.67 7.36
C TRP A 305 6.26 -5.96 7.20
N TYR A 306 6.16 -5.10 6.19
CA TYR A 306 4.94 -4.36 5.91
C TYR A 306 3.77 -5.30 5.63
N LEU A 307 3.93 -6.26 4.71
CA LEU A 307 2.92 -7.23 4.34
C LEU A 307 2.54 -8.14 5.51
N ILE A 308 3.52 -8.77 6.15
CA ILE A 308 3.25 -9.74 7.22
C ILE A 308 2.58 -9.06 8.41
N THR A 309 3.08 -7.91 8.82
CA THR A 309 2.56 -7.18 9.98
C THR A 309 1.16 -6.62 9.73
N SER A 310 0.90 -6.02 8.57
CA SER A 310 -0.39 -5.40 8.29
C SER A 310 -1.46 -6.38 7.85
N SER A 311 -1.10 -7.38 7.03
CA SER A 311 -2.06 -8.07 6.17
C SER A 311 -2.24 -9.56 6.41
N ALA A 312 -1.27 -10.28 7.00
CA ALA A 312 -1.48 -11.68 7.36
C ALA A 312 -2.58 -11.82 8.43
N SER A 313 -3.43 -12.82 8.33
CA SER A 313 -4.45 -13.09 9.35
C SER A 313 -3.82 -13.42 10.71
N LEU A 314 -4.57 -13.17 11.78
CA LEU A 314 -4.04 -13.20 13.14
C LEU A 314 -3.51 -14.58 13.57
N ASP A 315 -4.11 -15.65 13.07
CA ASP A 315 -3.79 -17.04 13.40
C ASP A 315 -2.48 -17.54 12.77
N ILE A 316 -2.02 -16.91 11.69
CA ILE A 316 -0.81 -17.30 10.97
C ILE A 316 0.32 -16.24 11.05
N LYS A 317 0.00 -14.98 11.33
CA LYS A 317 0.92 -13.84 11.29
C LYS A 317 2.25 -14.09 11.98
N VAL A 318 2.22 -14.56 13.20
CA VAL A 318 3.39 -14.85 14.02
C VAL A 318 3.85 -16.30 13.85
N LYS A 319 2.89 -17.23 13.78
CA LYS A 319 3.15 -18.66 13.74
C LYS A 319 3.89 -19.08 12.48
N GLU A 320 3.52 -18.56 11.32
CA GLU A 320 4.07 -18.93 10.02
C GLU A 320 5.15 -17.93 9.52
N PHE A 321 5.63 -17.02 10.38
CA PHE A 321 6.56 -15.96 9.98
C PHE A 321 7.77 -16.48 9.24
N ASP A 322 8.48 -17.45 9.80
CA ASP A 322 9.70 -17.98 9.19
C ASP A 322 9.40 -18.76 7.88
N HIS A 323 8.23 -19.40 7.80
CA HIS A 323 7.74 -20.03 6.57
C HIS A 323 7.40 -18.99 5.49
N PHE A 324 6.84 -17.85 5.84
CA PHE A 324 6.63 -16.76 4.87
C PHE A 324 7.95 -16.28 4.24
N ILE A 325 8.98 -16.14 5.06
CA ILE A 325 10.31 -15.76 4.57
C ILE A 325 10.90 -16.83 3.63
N GLU A 326 10.68 -18.12 3.93
CA GLU A 326 11.09 -19.23 3.08
C GLU A 326 10.35 -19.26 1.74
N ILE A 327 9.01 -19.03 1.74
CA ILE A 327 8.20 -18.97 0.50
C ILE A 327 8.72 -17.84 -0.41
N TYR A 328 8.91 -16.64 0.14
CA TYR A 328 9.44 -15.51 -0.60
C TYR A 328 10.84 -15.81 -1.15
N HIS A 329 11.76 -16.28 -0.30
CA HIS A 329 13.14 -16.57 -0.69
C HIS A 329 13.20 -17.62 -1.79
N THR A 330 12.46 -18.72 -1.66
CA THR A 330 12.43 -19.78 -2.66
C THR A 330 12.04 -19.22 -4.04
N ARG A 331 10.98 -18.42 -4.10
CA ARG A 331 10.53 -17.80 -5.34
C ARG A 331 11.52 -16.76 -5.86
N LEU A 332 12.10 -15.95 -4.99
CA LEU A 332 13.14 -14.98 -5.36
C LEU A 332 14.33 -15.66 -6.04
N VAL A 333 14.83 -16.76 -5.47
CA VAL A 333 15.95 -17.54 -6.04
C VAL A 333 15.58 -18.12 -7.41
N GLU A 334 14.35 -18.65 -7.57
CA GLU A 334 13.85 -19.14 -8.86
C GLU A 334 13.89 -18.02 -9.92
N CYS A 335 13.33 -16.86 -9.59
CA CYS A 335 13.24 -15.73 -10.50
C CYS A 335 14.62 -15.14 -10.84
N LEU A 336 15.51 -14.95 -9.86
CA LEU A 336 16.86 -14.46 -10.08
C LEU A 336 17.69 -15.39 -10.99
N LYS A 337 17.55 -16.71 -10.82
CA LYS A 337 18.18 -17.70 -11.72
C LYS A 337 17.60 -17.63 -13.13
N LEU A 338 16.25 -17.58 -13.26
CA LEU A 338 15.55 -17.47 -14.53
C LEU A 338 15.99 -16.21 -15.30
N LEU A 339 16.07 -15.08 -14.62
CA LEU A 339 16.45 -13.79 -15.19
C LEU A 339 17.96 -13.59 -15.33
N LYS A 340 18.78 -14.61 -14.95
CA LYS A 340 20.25 -14.66 -15.07
C LYS A 340 20.95 -13.54 -14.30
N TYR A 341 20.57 -13.35 -13.02
CA TYR A 341 21.27 -12.44 -12.12
C TYR A 341 22.75 -12.77 -12.06
N SER A 342 23.63 -11.76 -12.19
CA SER A 342 25.07 -11.97 -12.33
C SER A 342 25.84 -12.02 -11.01
N LYS A 343 25.22 -11.51 -9.92
CA LYS A 343 25.86 -11.45 -8.60
C LYS A 343 25.42 -12.63 -7.72
N PRO A 344 26.07 -12.84 -6.55
CA PRO A 344 25.61 -13.84 -5.59
C PRO A 344 24.15 -13.61 -5.17
N ILE A 345 23.36 -14.67 -5.25
CA ILE A 345 21.97 -14.66 -4.79
C ILE A 345 21.98 -14.79 -3.26
N PRO A 346 21.25 -13.93 -2.52
CA PRO A 346 21.21 -14.03 -1.06
C PRO A 346 20.68 -15.39 -0.61
N THR A 347 21.32 -15.97 0.37
CA THR A 347 20.86 -17.19 1.03
C THR A 347 19.67 -16.90 1.95
N LEU A 348 18.89 -17.92 2.30
CA LEU A 348 17.81 -17.80 3.27
C LEU A 348 18.32 -17.24 4.63
N LYS A 349 19.52 -17.66 5.05
CA LYS A 349 20.17 -17.14 6.26
C LYS A 349 20.43 -15.63 6.17
N GLU A 350 20.96 -15.14 5.06
CA GLU A 350 21.21 -13.72 4.84
C GLU A 350 19.91 -12.92 4.83
N LEU A 351 18.84 -13.47 4.22
CA LEU A 351 17.53 -12.83 4.26
C LEU A 351 16.98 -12.74 5.69
N HIS A 352 17.11 -13.79 6.53
CA HIS A 352 16.74 -13.72 7.95
C HIS A 352 17.57 -12.68 8.71
N ILE A 353 18.85 -12.53 8.39
CA ILE A 353 19.69 -11.47 8.97
C ILE A 353 19.18 -10.08 8.57
N MET A 354 18.79 -9.87 7.31
CA MET A 354 18.16 -8.64 6.87
C MET A 354 16.85 -8.36 7.61
N MET A 355 15.99 -9.38 7.80
CA MET A 355 14.75 -9.23 8.56
C MET A 355 15.03 -8.79 10.00
N ILE A 356 16.10 -9.25 10.62
CA ILE A 356 16.52 -8.82 11.97
C ILE A 356 17.09 -7.38 11.91
N LYS A 357 18.02 -7.10 10.99
CA LYS A 357 18.65 -5.77 10.84
C LYS A 357 17.62 -4.65 10.65
N TYR A 358 16.58 -4.92 9.87
CA TYR A 358 15.51 -3.98 9.55
C TYR A 358 14.22 -4.26 10.34
N GLY A 359 14.33 -4.88 11.52
CA GLY A 359 13.19 -5.29 12.34
C GLY A 359 12.29 -4.16 12.83
N ASP A 360 12.81 -2.95 12.93
CA ASP A 360 12.05 -1.74 13.30
C ASP A 360 10.88 -1.47 12.34
N TRP A 361 10.93 -2.00 11.11
CA TRP A 361 9.79 -1.98 10.19
C TRP A 361 8.54 -2.65 10.77
N ALA A 362 8.72 -3.69 11.60
CA ALA A 362 7.59 -4.38 12.23
C ALA A 362 6.77 -3.42 13.11
N MET A 363 7.44 -2.72 14.04
CA MET A 363 6.75 -1.78 14.94
C MET A 363 6.31 -0.50 14.22
N SER A 364 7.09 -0.03 13.24
CA SER A 364 6.68 1.09 12.38
C SER A 364 5.38 0.77 11.63
N THR A 365 5.29 -0.41 11.04
CA THR A 365 4.07 -0.88 10.35
C THR A 365 2.92 -1.13 11.32
N ALA A 366 3.19 -1.76 12.47
CA ALA A 366 2.15 -2.03 13.47
C ALA A 366 1.49 -0.73 13.96
N ASN A 367 2.29 0.28 14.26
CA ASN A 367 1.81 1.55 14.80
C ASN A 367 1.31 2.53 13.73
N GLY A 368 1.78 2.42 12.50
CA GLY A 368 1.41 3.32 11.40
C GLY A 368 0.28 2.80 10.52
N VAL A 369 0.32 1.51 10.19
CA VAL A 369 -0.52 0.89 9.17
C VAL A 369 -1.53 -0.09 9.74
N LEU A 370 -1.08 -1.08 10.53
CA LEU A 370 -1.98 -2.09 11.08
C LEU A 370 -3.12 -1.46 11.88
N VAL A 371 -2.85 -0.41 12.65
CA VAL A 371 -3.86 0.31 13.44
C VAL A 371 -5.01 0.83 12.56
N ILE A 372 -4.73 1.21 11.31
CA ILE A 372 -5.74 1.65 10.34
C ILE A 372 -6.37 0.46 9.61
N VAL A 373 -5.58 -0.56 9.26
CA VAL A 373 -6.06 -1.77 8.58
C VAL A 373 -7.18 -2.45 9.35
N VAL A 374 -7.09 -2.49 10.67
CA VAL A 374 -8.07 -3.19 11.53
C VAL A 374 -9.25 -2.32 11.96
N LEU A 375 -9.31 -1.04 11.56
CA LEU A 375 -10.47 -0.19 11.82
C LEU A 375 -11.62 -0.58 10.89
N PRO A 376 -12.86 -0.69 11.39
CA PRO A 376 -14.04 -0.70 10.53
C PRO A 376 -14.07 0.56 9.64
N SER A 377 -14.68 0.46 8.48
CA SER A 377 -14.90 1.63 7.62
C SER A 377 -15.80 2.64 8.36
N ASP A 378 -15.24 3.79 8.70
CA ASP A 378 -15.94 4.88 9.38
C ASP A 378 -15.68 6.19 8.59
N LYS A 379 -16.73 6.98 8.43
CA LYS A 379 -16.69 8.26 7.69
C LYS A 379 -15.76 9.30 8.34
N ASP A 380 -15.57 9.19 9.67
CA ASP A 380 -14.78 10.13 10.47
C ASP A 380 -13.31 9.70 10.63
N ALA A 381 -12.97 8.47 10.19
CA ALA A 381 -11.59 7.97 10.22
C ALA A 381 -10.77 8.63 9.11
N SER A 382 -9.99 9.64 9.46
CA SER A 382 -9.10 10.32 8.52
C SER A 382 -7.70 10.50 9.10
N ILE A 383 -6.70 10.57 8.21
CA ILE A 383 -5.33 10.95 8.59
C ILE A 383 -5.33 12.34 9.26
N ASN A 384 -6.17 13.25 8.79
CA ASN A 384 -6.29 14.60 9.36
C ASN A 384 -6.76 14.55 10.81
N THR A 385 -7.77 13.71 11.14
CA THR A 385 -8.23 13.53 12.53
C THR A 385 -7.14 12.91 13.40
N MET A 386 -6.38 11.95 12.87
CA MET A 386 -5.24 11.34 13.58
C MET A 386 -4.13 12.36 13.88
N MET A 387 -3.94 13.34 13.00
CA MET A 387 -2.92 14.40 13.13
C MET A 387 -3.42 15.63 13.89
N MET A 388 -4.72 15.73 14.16
CA MET A 388 -5.34 16.88 14.81
C MET A 388 -4.86 16.98 16.26
N PRO A 389 -4.35 18.15 16.70
CA PRO A 389 -4.03 18.38 18.11
C PRO A 389 -5.28 18.59 18.95
N GLY A 390 -5.20 18.31 20.26
CA GLY A 390 -6.27 18.56 21.22
C GLY A 390 -7.24 17.39 21.44
N PRO A 391 -8.31 17.63 22.23
CA PRO A 391 -9.16 16.54 22.78
C PRO A 391 -9.81 15.63 21.73
N GLU A 392 -10.20 16.16 20.58
CA GLU A 392 -10.82 15.38 19.50
C GLU A 392 -9.81 14.42 18.86
N GLY A 393 -8.61 14.92 18.52
CA GLY A 393 -7.53 14.08 18.00
C GLY A 393 -7.04 13.06 19.04
N ASP A 394 -6.98 13.45 20.31
CA ASP A 394 -6.61 12.55 21.40
C ASP A 394 -7.62 11.41 21.56
N ALA A 395 -8.91 11.72 21.54
CA ALA A 395 -9.98 10.74 21.62
C ALA A 395 -9.94 9.75 20.43
N PHE A 396 -9.68 10.27 19.22
CA PHE A 396 -9.52 9.42 18.04
C PHE A 396 -8.30 8.52 18.15
N ARG A 397 -7.13 9.05 18.52
CA ARG A 397 -5.91 8.25 18.74
C ARG A 397 -6.09 7.17 19.80
N TYR A 398 -6.74 7.49 20.93
CA TYR A 398 -7.06 6.50 21.94
C TYR A 398 -8.00 5.41 21.41
N MET A 399 -9.04 5.79 20.66
CA MET A 399 -10.01 4.88 20.06
C MET A 399 -9.34 3.88 19.12
N ILE A 400 -8.43 4.33 18.24
CA ILE A 400 -7.75 3.42 17.30
C ILE A 400 -6.82 2.44 18.02
N PHE A 401 -6.09 2.88 19.04
CA PHE A 401 -5.16 2.02 19.80
C PHE A 401 -5.88 1.10 20.80
N SER A 402 -7.06 1.47 21.29
CA SER A 402 -7.90 0.63 22.14
C SER A 402 -8.82 -0.32 21.35
N ASN A 403 -8.71 -0.35 20.01
CA ASN A 403 -9.49 -1.25 19.18
C ASN A 403 -9.19 -2.72 19.54
N PRO A 404 -10.19 -3.57 19.82
CA PRO A 404 -9.95 -4.97 20.23
C PRO A 404 -9.25 -5.83 19.17
N ARG A 405 -9.36 -5.51 17.87
CA ARG A 405 -8.61 -6.22 16.81
C ARG A 405 -7.14 -5.83 16.83
N TYR A 406 -6.87 -4.54 17.06
CA TYR A 406 -5.52 -4.06 17.21
C TYR A 406 -4.83 -4.65 18.44
N GLU A 407 -5.50 -4.60 19.62
CA GLU A 407 -5.03 -5.24 20.83
C GLU A 407 -4.64 -6.71 20.61
N LYS A 408 -5.56 -7.52 20.03
CA LYS A 408 -5.30 -8.94 19.74
C LYS A 408 -4.05 -9.16 18.89
N ALA A 409 -3.80 -8.30 17.91
CA ALA A 409 -2.60 -8.39 17.09
C ALA A 409 -1.34 -8.01 17.88
N MET A 410 -1.40 -6.93 18.66
CA MET A 410 -0.25 -6.45 19.42
C MET A 410 0.13 -7.38 20.58
N VAL A 411 -0.84 -8.01 21.22
CA VAL A 411 -0.62 -9.04 22.27
C VAL A 411 0.18 -10.25 21.73
N GLN A 412 0.07 -10.55 20.43
CA GLN A 412 0.89 -11.58 19.78
C GLN A 412 2.23 -11.03 19.27
N LEU A 413 2.23 -9.83 18.72
CA LEU A 413 3.43 -9.22 18.12
C LEU A 413 4.50 -8.87 19.16
N TYR A 414 4.13 -8.29 20.31
CA TYR A 414 5.10 -7.88 21.32
C TYR A 414 5.97 -9.04 21.83
N PRO A 415 5.42 -10.17 22.32
CA PRO A 415 6.24 -11.31 22.74
C PRO A 415 7.08 -11.89 21.60
N PHE A 416 6.53 -11.93 20.38
CA PHE A 416 7.24 -12.43 19.20
C PHE A 416 8.46 -11.56 18.87
N LEU A 417 8.29 -10.24 18.81
CA LEU A 417 9.38 -9.32 18.50
C LEU A 417 10.44 -9.32 19.60
N LYS A 418 10.03 -9.37 20.87
CA LYS A 418 10.95 -9.51 22.01
C LYS A 418 11.79 -10.79 21.89
N ASN A 419 11.16 -11.92 21.56
CA ASN A 419 11.85 -13.20 21.40
C ASN A 419 12.82 -13.20 20.20
N LYS A 420 12.56 -12.41 19.18
CA LYS A 420 13.47 -12.21 18.05
C LYS A 420 14.57 -11.16 18.32
N GLY A 421 14.55 -10.49 19.48
CA GLY A 421 15.52 -9.43 19.83
C GLY A 421 15.30 -8.13 19.07
N LEU A 422 14.05 -7.82 18.75
CA LEU A 422 13.63 -6.66 17.95
C LEU A 422 12.92 -5.58 18.78
N LEU A 423 12.98 -5.68 20.11
CA LEU A 423 12.48 -4.68 21.06
C LEU A 423 13.55 -4.34 22.07
#